data_4bf83d22bf3410499010c38f9c3b0da1
#
_entry.id   4bf83d22bf3410499010c38f9c3b0da1
#
_cell.length_a   1.000
_cell.length_b   1.000
_cell.length_c   1.000
_cell.angle_alpha   90.00
_cell.angle_beta   90.00
_cell.angle_gamma   90.00
#
_symmetry.space_group_name_H-M   'P 1'
#
loop_
_entity.id
_entity.type
_entity.pdbx_description
1 polymer ?
#
loop_
_entity_poly.entity_id
_entity_poly.type
_entity_poly.pdbx_seq_one_letter_code
_entity_poly.pdbx_strand_id
1 'polypeptide(L)'
;MFEDEWLSKREIVESRLRNLFGLYSRTIYARKCEVREVPSGTSNAFQDENHMQGHVNASVRLGLYYSGELVALMTFGKCRFDKRHEWEMLRFCSKLNTRVVGAAGKLLRHFEKAHNPKSLVTYADRRWSVGQLYEALGLDFVENSPPGYFYVKGSRRYSRVKFQKHKLKDLLESFDLGKTEVQNMKDNGYFRVFDCGNMVFEKTYDRNGK
;
A
#
# COMPACT_ATOMS: atom_id res chain seq x y z
N MET A 1 14.13 -3.95 -0.40
CA MET A 1 13.76 -3.95 1.03
C MET A 1 14.67 -2.97 1.75
N PHE A 2 14.16 -2.19 2.68
CA PHE A 2 14.96 -1.33 3.54
C PHE A 2 15.27 -2.03 4.86
N GLU A 3 16.38 -1.67 5.51
CA GLU A 3 16.82 -2.29 6.77
C GLU A 3 15.78 -2.13 7.89
N ASP A 4 15.18 -0.96 8.03
CA ASP A 4 14.14 -0.69 9.04
C ASP A 4 12.88 -1.56 8.85
N GLU A 5 12.56 -1.95 7.61
CA GLU A 5 11.47 -2.90 7.33
C GLU A 5 11.81 -4.29 7.88
N TRP A 6 13.06 -4.75 7.72
CA TRP A 6 13.52 -6.02 8.29
C TRP A 6 13.52 -5.99 9.82
N LEU A 7 14.00 -4.90 10.41
CA LEU A 7 14.10 -4.78 11.87
C LEU A 7 12.73 -4.66 12.57
N SER A 8 11.77 -3.96 11.94
CA SER A 8 10.49 -3.64 12.59
C SER A 8 9.29 -4.47 12.08
N LYS A 9 9.40 -5.11 10.91
CA LYS A 9 8.29 -5.86 10.24
C LYS A 9 8.75 -7.21 9.72
N ARG A 10 9.62 -7.86 10.45
CA ARG A 10 10.30 -9.11 10.05
C ARG A 10 9.29 -10.19 9.61
N GLU A 11 8.23 -10.42 10.36
CA GLU A 11 7.23 -11.45 10.05
C GLU A 11 6.53 -11.18 8.71
N ILE A 12 6.22 -9.90 8.41
CA ILE A 12 5.62 -9.51 7.13
C ILE A 12 6.61 -9.76 5.99
N VAL A 13 7.88 -9.38 6.18
CA VAL A 13 8.94 -9.60 5.18
C VAL A 13 9.13 -11.09 4.92
N GLU A 14 9.28 -11.91 5.96
CA GLU A 14 9.44 -13.36 5.83
C GLU A 14 8.23 -14.00 5.14
N SER A 15 7.01 -13.61 5.52
CA SER A 15 5.79 -14.10 4.86
C SER A 15 5.78 -13.76 3.36
N ARG A 16 6.18 -12.55 2.99
CA ARG A 16 6.27 -12.14 1.57
C ARG A 16 7.33 -12.93 0.81
N LEU A 17 8.51 -13.13 1.41
CA LEU A 17 9.57 -13.94 0.80
C LEU A 17 9.12 -15.39 0.61
N ARG A 18 8.50 -15.99 1.63
CA ARG A 18 7.92 -17.36 1.51
C ARG A 18 6.88 -17.42 0.39
N ASN A 19 6.03 -16.39 0.26
CA ASN A 19 5.05 -16.31 -0.82
C ASN A 19 5.68 -16.29 -2.21
N LEU A 20 6.82 -15.61 -2.39
CA LEU A 20 7.56 -15.61 -3.66
C LEU A 20 8.06 -17.01 -4.04
N PHE A 21 8.40 -17.83 -3.05
CA PHE A 21 8.83 -19.22 -3.25
C PHE A 21 7.66 -20.23 -3.25
N GLY A 22 6.41 -19.78 -3.18
CA GLY A 22 5.24 -20.65 -3.12
C GLY A 22 5.08 -21.39 -1.78
N LEU A 23 5.78 -20.98 -0.73
CA LEU A 23 5.77 -21.60 0.60
C LEU A 23 4.67 -20.98 1.46
N TYR A 24 3.50 -21.58 1.46
CA TYR A 24 2.36 -21.15 2.26
C TYR A 24 2.06 -22.17 3.35
N SER A 25 1.80 -21.69 4.57
CA SER A 25 1.31 -22.57 5.65
C SER A 25 -0.15 -22.98 5.44
N ARG A 26 -0.93 -22.15 4.73
CA ARG A 26 -2.36 -22.35 4.51
C ARG A 26 -2.78 -21.82 3.15
N THR A 27 -3.62 -22.59 2.46
CA THR A 27 -4.28 -22.14 1.22
C THR A 27 -5.80 -22.16 1.40
N ILE A 28 -6.44 -21.03 1.11
CA ILE A 28 -7.89 -20.84 1.18
C ILE A 28 -8.37 -20.41 -0.20
N TYR A 29 -9.55 -20.86 -0.62
CA TYR A 29 -10.18 -20.40 -1.86
C TYR A 29 -11.24 -19.35 -1.52
N ALA A 30 -11.17 -18.18 -2.15
CA ALA A 30 -12.08 -17.07 -1.92
C ALA A 30 -13.56 -17.45 -2.14
N ARG A 31 -13.86 -18.44 -3.01
CA ARG A 31 -15.22 -18.97 -3.20
C ARG A 31 -15.85 -19.52 -1.91
N LYS A 32 -15.02 -19.95 -0.94
CA LYS A 32 -15.46 -20.47 0.37
C LYS A 32 -15.54 -19.37 1.43
N CYS A 33 -15.16 -18.14 1.10
CA CYS A 33 -15.16 -17.01 2.02
C CYS A 33 -16.39 -16.15 1.82
N GLU A 34 -16.84 -15.50 2.88
CA GLU A 34 -17.87 -14.48 2.86
C GLU A 34 -17.23 -13.09 2.76
N VAL A 35 -17.84 -12.17 1.99
CA VAL A 35 -17.42 -10.75 1.95
C VAL A 35 -18.24 -9.99 3.00
N ARG A 36 -17.56 -9.22 3.85
CA ARG A 36 -18.21 -8.34 4.83
C ARG A 36 -17.47 -7.00 4.88
N GLU A 37 -18.17 -5.95 5.26
CA GLU A 37 -17.54 -4.71 5.68
C GLU A 37 -16.76 -4.92 6.99
N VAL A 38 -15.61 -4.24 7.11
CA VAL A 38 -14.72 -4.37 8.26
C VAL A 38 -14.70 -3.05 9.02
N PRO A 39 -14.97 -3.05 10.35
CA PRO A 39 -14.83 -1.87 11.18
C PRO A 39 -13.42 -1.26 11.09
N SER A 40 -13.30 0.09 11.20
CA SER A 40 -12.01 0.75 10.96
C SER A 40 -10.91 0.27 11.91
N GLY A 41 -11.20 0.07 13.18
CA GLY A 41 -10.22 -0.46 14.14
C GLY A 41 -9.69 -1.83 13.76
N THR A 42 -10.58 -2.78 13.39
CA THR A 42 -10.21 -4.12 12.92
C THR A 42 -9.42 -4.06 11.62
N SER A 43 -9.84 -3.19 10.68
CA SER A 43 -9.14 -2.99 9.42
C SER A 43 -7.72 -2.46 9.62
N ASN A 44 -7.54 -1.47 10.52
CA ASN A 44 -6.25 -0.89 10.81
C ASN A 44 -5.31 -1.91 11.45
N ALA A 45 -5.77 -2.62 12.48
CA ALA A 45 -5.00 -3.68 13.12
C ALA A 45 -4.58 -4.76 12.11
N PHE A 46 -5.51 -5.24 11.29
CA PHE A 46 -5.21 -6.25 10.26
C PHE A 46 -4.17 -5.75 9.24
N GLN A 47 -4.24 -4.48 8.81
CA GLN A 47 -3.24 -3.92 7.89
C GLN A 47 -1.87 -3.74 8.55
N ASP A 48 -1.81 -3.33 9.81
CA ASP A 48 -0.54 -3.17 10.52
C ASP A 48 0.17 -4.50 10.73
N GLU A 49 -0.58 -5.56 10.96
CA GLU A 49 -0.06 -6.93 11.10
C GLU A 49 0.33 -7.59 9.78
N ASN A 50 -0.32 -7.23 8.66
CA ASN A 50 -0.24 -8.01 7.41
C ASN A 50 0.25 -7.21 6.18
N HIS A 51 0.38 -5.88 6.26
CA HIS A 51 0.78 -5.05 5.13
C HIS A 51 2.06 -4.26 5.41
N MET A 52 3.03 -4.27 4.47
CA MET A 52 4.33 -3.59 4.63
C MET A 52 4.21 -2.11 4.98
N GLN A 53 3.27 -1.40 4.37
CA GLN A 53 3.08 0.03 4.61
C GLN A 53 2.13 0.33 5.77
N GLY A 54 1.59 -0.70 6.44
CA GLY A 54 0.60 -0.54 7.50
C GLY A 54 -0.74 0.00 7.01
N HIS A 55 -1.55 0.47 7.97
CA HIS A 55 -2.89 0.94 7.71
C HIS A 55 -2.94 2.30 7.00
N VAL A 56 -4.08 2.59 6.40
CA VAL A 56 -4.43 3.87 5.80
C VAL A 56 -5.92 4.14 6.05
N ASN A 57 -6.26 5.40 6.25
CA ASN A 57 -7.68 5.80 6.35
C ASN A 57 -8.38 5.50 5.03
N ALA A 58 -9.49 4.78 5.13
CA ALA A 58 -10.26 4.32 3.99
C ALA A 58 -11.76 4.57 4.21
N SER A 59 -12.49 4.86 3.13
CA SER A 59 -13.95 5.03 3.16
C SER A 59 -14.67 3.69 3.11
N VAL A 60 -14.13 2.73 2.36
CA VAL A 60 -14.67 1.38 2.19
C VAL A 60 -13.61 0.35 2.58
N ARG A 61 -13.98 -0.61 3.41
CA ARG A 61 -13.12 -1.67 3.95
C ARG A 61 -13.82 -3.00 3.80
N LEU A 62 -13.40 -3.81 2.82
CA LEU A 62 -14.00 -5.10 2.52
C LEU A 62 -13.07 -6.23 2.93
N GLY A 63 -13.56 -7.12 3.77
CA GLY A 63 -12.84 -8.30 4.24
C GLY A 63 -13.42 -9.60 3.69
N LEU A 64 -12.53 -10.58 3.47
CA LEU A 64 -12.93 -11.98 3.29
C LEU A 64 -12.84 -12.70 4.61
N TYR A 65 -13.94 -13.35 4.98
CA TYR A 65 -14.05 -14.17 6.19
C TYR A 65 -14.17 -15.65 5.82
N TYR A 66 -13.32 -16.47 6.42
CA TYR A 66 -13.34 -17.92 6.31
C TYR A 66 -13.50 -18.52 7.70
N SER A 67 -14.60 -19.26 7.94
CA SER A 67 -14.93 -19.82 9.27
C SER A 67 -14.88 -18.76 10.39
N GLY A 68 -15.38 -17.54 10.12
CA GLY A 68 -15.40 -16.43 11.08
C GLY A 68 -14.10 -15.64 11.18
N GLU A 69 -13.00 -16.09 10.59
CA GLU A 69 -11.70 -15.43 10.60
C GLU A 69 -11.53 -14.47 9.41
N LEU A 70 -11.05 -13.24 9.65
CA LEU A 70 -10.65 -12.31 8.59
C LEU A 70 -9.34 -12.80 7.96
N VAL A 71 -9.37 -13.18 6.68
CA VAL A 71 -8.22 -13.78 5.97
C VAL A 71 -7.66 -12.95 4.84
N ALA A 72 -8.41 -11.97 4.35
CA ALA A 72 -7.93 -10.96 3.40
C ALA A 72 -8.73 -9.67 3.51
N LEU A 73 -8.10 -8.55 3.20
CA LEU A 73 -8.69 -7.21 3.28
C LEU A 73 -8.32 -6.39 2.06
N MET A 74 -9.30 -5.64 1.52
CA MET A 74 -9.08 -4.62 0.51
C MET A 74 -9.77 -3.33 0.91
N THR A 75 -9.08 -2.20 0.75
CA THR A 75 -9.58 -0.91 1.18
C THR A 75 -9.58 0.10 0.04
N PHE A 76 -10.60 0.96 0.03
CA PHE A 76 -10.81 1.98 -0.98
C PHE A 76 -11.09 3.32 -0.33
N GLY A 77 -10.77 4.39 -1.06
CA GLY A 77 -11.02 5.75 -0.63
C GLY A 77 -11.01 6.74 -1.79
N LYS A 78 -11.18 8.02 -1.48
CA LYS A 78 -11.01 9.10 -2.46
C LYS A 78 -9.56 9.16 -2.92
N CYS A 79 -9.35 9.46 -4.20
CA CYS A 79 -8.01 9.60 -4.74
C CYS A 79 -7.23 10.69 -4.02
N ARG A 80 -6.05 10.32 -3.53
CA ARG A 80 -5.18 11.21 -2.74
C ARG A 80 -4.32 12.10 -3.62
N PHE A 81 -3.86 11.56 -4.74
CA PHE A 81 -2.89 12.21 -5.63
C PHE A 81 -3.53 12.66 -6.94
N ASP A 82 -4.24 11.80 -7.64
CA ASP A 82 -4.85 12.09 -8.94
C ASP A 82 -6.37 12.29 -8.82
N LYS A 83 -6.81 13.54 -8.91
CA LYS A 83 -8.23 13.92 -8.81
C LYS A 83 -9.06 13.57 -10.06
N ARG A 84 -8.45 13.06 -11.14
CA ARG A 84 -9.16 12.58 -12.33
C ARG A 84 -9.95 11.29 -12.05
N HIS A 85 -9.51 10.51 -11.04
CA HIS A 85 -10.16 9.27 -10.65
C HIS A 85 -11.12 9.45 -9.49
N GLU A 86 -12.23 8.72 -9.54
CA GLU A 86 -13.24 8.75 -8.46
C GLU A 86 -12.75 8.00 -7.21
N TRP A 87 -12.14 6.82 -7.42
CA TRP A 87 -11.71 5.93 -6.35
C TRP A 87 -10.24 5.55 -6.45
N GLU A 88 -9.63 5.33 -5.30
CA GLU A 88 -8.31 4.72 -5.17
C GLU A 88 -8.43 3.40 -4.40
N MET A 89 -7.92 2.31 -4.97
CA MET A 89 -7.67 1.08 -4.22
C MET A 89 -6.40 1.28 -3.40
N LEU A 90 -6.59 1.47 -2.09
CA LEU A 90 -5.54 1.95 -1.18
C LEU A 90 -4.60 0.84 -0.72
N ARG A 91 -5.19 -0.31 -0.30
CA ARG A 91 -4.45 -1.46 0.24
C ARG A 91 -5.15 -2.75 -0.11
N PHE A 92 -4.34 -3.77 -0.35
CA PHE A 92 -4.78 -5.17 -0.40
C PHE A 92 -3.75 -6.03 0.33
N CYS A 93 -4.20 -6.85 1.27
CA CYS A 93 -3.36 -7.85 1.94
C CYS A 93 -4.16 -9.10 2.32
N SER A 94 -3.47 -10.21 2.40
CA SER A 94 -3.94 -11.44 3.03
C SER A 94 -3.26 -11.62 4.38
N LYS A 95 -3.84 -12.42 5.25
CA LYS A 95 -3.23 -12.82 6.51
C LYS A 95 -1.86 -13.46 6.25
N LEU A 96 -0.88 -13.18 7.11
CA LEU A 96 0.47 -13.73 6.99
C LEU A 96 0.47 -15.24 6.77
N ASN A 97 1.40 -15.72 5.97
CA ASN A 97 1.60 -17.12 5.63
C ASN A 97 0.35 -17.83 5.03
N THR A 98 -0.66 -17.06 4.61
CA THR A 98 -1.91 -17.58 4.05
C THR A 98 -2.07 -17.12 2.60
N ARG A 99 -2.25 -18.07 1.68
CA ARG A 99 -2.65 -17.79 0.31
C ARG A 99 -4.16 -17.85 0.20
N VAL A 100 -4.80 -16.74 -0.19
CA VAL A 100 -6.26 -16.70 -0.44
C VAL A 100 -6.49 -16.55 -1.95
N VAL A 101 -6.66 -17.68 -2.62
CA VAL A 101 -6.80 -17.75 -4.07
C VAL A 101 -8.07 -17.06 -4.53
N GLY A 102 -7.95 -16.07 -5.43
CA GLY A 102 -9.05 -15.28 -5.97
C GLY A 102 -9.57 -14.18 -5.03
N ALA A 103 -8.85 -13.88 -3.93
CA ALA A 103 -9.26 -12.88 -2.95
C ALA A 103 -9.45 -11.49 -3.56
N ALA A 104 -8.45 -10.98 -4.25
CA ALA A 104 -8.48 -9.64 -4.81
C ALA A 104 -9.64 -9.48 -5.82
N GLY A 105 -9.81 -10.46 -6.73
CA GLY A 105 -10.89 -10.42 -7.71
C GLY A 105 -12.28 -10.49 -7.07
N LYS A 106 -12.46 -11.25 -5.97
CA LYS A 106 -13.75 -11.32 -5.26
C LYS A 106 -14.07 -10.01 -4.56
N LEU A 107 -13.10 -9.41 -3.87
CA LEU A 107 -13.27 -8.15 -3.16
C LEU A 107 -13.50 -6.97 -4.12
N LEU A 108 -12.73 -6.91 -5.22
CA LEU A 108 -12.91 -5.86 -6.22
C LEU A 108 -14.29 -5.95 -6.89
N ARG A 109 -14.72 -7.13 -7.35
CA ARG A 109 -16.06 -7.31 -7.93
C ARG A 109 -17.19 -6.95 -6.95
N HIS A 110 -17.01 -7.24 -5.66
CA HIS A 110 -17.99 -6.83 -4.65
C HIS A 110 -18.05 -5.31 -4.53
N PHE A 111 -16.89 -4.63 -4.50
CA PHE A 111 -16.80 -3.18 -4.50
C PHE A 111 -17.45 -2.57 -5.76
N GLU A 112 -17.09 -3.07 -6.95
CA GLU A 112 -17.64 -2.60 -8.23
C GLU A 112 -19.17 -2.70 -8.24
N LYS A 113 -19.72 -3.81 -7.78
CA LYS A 113 -21.18 -4.03 -7.73
C LYS A 113 -21.88 -3.09 -6.74
N ALA A 114 -21.26 -2.84 -5.58
CA ALA A 114 -21.88 -2.03 -4.53
C ALA A 114 -21.79 -0.52 -4.78
N HIS A 115 -20.70 -0.06 -5.41
CA HIS A 115 -20.42 1.38 -5.55
C HIS A 115 -20.54 1.90 -6.98
N ASN A 116 -20.62 1.01 -7.98
CA ASN A 116 -20.72 1.37 -9.41
C ASN A 116 -19.76 2.52 -9.81
N PRO A 117 -18.43 2.35 -9.56
CA PRO A 117 -17.44 3.41 -9.73
C PRO A 117 -17.34 3.83 -11.21
N LYS A 118 -16.96 5.09 -11.48
CA LYS A 118 -16.63 5.57 -12.82
C LYS A 118 -15.19 5.27 -13.19
N SER A 119 -14.30 5.36 -12.22
CA SER A 119 -12.87 5.07 -12.40
C SER A 119 -12.21 4.68 -11.09
N LEU A 120 -11.16 3.89 -11.21
CA LEU A 120 -10.36 3.37 -10.11
C LEU A 120 -8.89 3.51 -10.46
N VAL A 121 -8.06 3.98 -9.52
CA VAL A 121 -6.61 4.01 -9.65
C VAL A 121 -5.97 3.27 -8.47
N THR A 122 -4.77 2.75 -8.68
CA THR A 122 -3.96 2.16 -7.61
C THR A 122 -2.47 2.31 -7.91
N TYR A 123 -1.66 2.24 -6.85
CA TYR A 123 -0.20 2.44 -6.89
C TYR A 123 0.50 1.22 -6.32
N ALA A 124 1.23 0.50 -7.17
CA ALA A 124 1.96 -0.71 -6.82
C ALA A 124 3.45 -0.41 -6.57
N ASP A 125 3.92 -0.63 -5.36
CA ASP A 125 5.33 -0.46 -4.99
C ASP A 125 6.23 -1.41 -5.81
N ARG A 126 7.08 -0.84 -6.68
CA ARG A 126 7.97 -1.58 -7.60
C ARG A 126 9.05 -2.40 -6.88
N ARG A 127 9.28 -2.20 -5.61
CA ARG A 127 10.18 -3.04 -4.80
C ARG A 127 9.56 -4.41 -4.51
N TRP A 128 8.22 -4.51 -4.56
CA TRP A 128 7.47 -5.67 -4.11
C TRP A 128 6.46 -6.21 -5.11
N SER A 129 6.22 -5.53 -6.21
CA SER A 129 5.22 -5.92 -7.20
C SER A 129 5.79 -5.84 -8.60
N VAL A 130 5.38 -6.77 -9.43
CA VAL A 130 5.63 -6.80 -10.88
C VAL A 130 4.37 -6.51 -11.70
N GLY A 131 3.26 -6.10 -11.05
CA GLY A 131 2.04 -5.66 -11.73
C GLY A 131 1.00 -6.74 -12.02
N GLN A 132 1.37 -7.99 -12.16
CA GLN A 132 0.50 -9.11 -12.61
C GLN A 132 -0.86 -9.19 -11.89
N LEU A 133 -0.91 -8.86 -10.59
CA LEU A 133 -2.16 -8.85 -9.85
C LEU A 133 -3.16 -7.85 -10.44
N TYR A 134 -2.70 -6.65 -10.76
CA TYR A 134 -3.55 -5.55 -11.25
C TYR A 134 -4.03 -5.81 -12.66
N GLU A 135 -3.16 -6.33 -13.53
CA GLU A 135 -3.53 -6.78 -14.88
C GLU A 135 -4.59 -7.90 -14.81
N ALA A 136 -4.42 -8.89 -13.92
CA ALA A 136 -5.40 -9.96 -13.71
C ALA A 136 -6.74 -9.47 -13.13
N LEU A 137 -6.78 -8.29 -12.53
CA LEU A 137 -7.99 -7.61 -12.07
C LEU A 137 -8.64 -6.75 -13.17
N GLY A 138 -8.03 -6.66 -14.36
CA GLY A 138 -8.50 -5.84 -15.48
C GLY A 138 -8.23 -4.35 -15.27
N LEU A 139 -7.12 -4.00 -14.61
CA LEU A 139 -6.61 -2.64 -14.58
C LEU A 139 -5.50 -2.50 -15.62
N ASP A 140 -5.48 -1.38 -16.32
CA ASP A 140 -4.49 -1.05 -17.31
C ASP A 140 -3.29 -0.36 -16.67
N PHE A 141 -2.07 -0.74 -17.08
CA PHE A 141 -0.85 -0.05 -16.68
C PHE A 141 -0.77 1.31 -17.39
N VAL A 142 -0.52 2.36 -16.62
CA VAL A 142 -0.40 3.74 -17.14
C VAL A 142 1.06 4.15 -17.26
N GLU A 143 1.76 4.17 -16.12
CA GLU A 143 3.13 4.66 -16.06
C GLU A 143 3.87 4.17 -14.80
N ASN A 144 5.17 4.40 -14.79
CA ASN A 144 5.96 4.32 -13.57
C ASN A 144 6.13 5.72 -12.98
N SER A 145 5.74 5.90 -11.73
CA SER A 145 6.04 7.16 -11.04
C SER A 145 7.56 7.30 -10.80
N PRO A 146 8.08 8.53 -10.77
CA PRO A 146 9.46 8.76 -10.35
C PRO A 146 9.74 8.17 -8.96
N PRO A 147 11.01 7.78 -8.67
CA PRO A 147 11.40 7.37 -7.33
C PRO A 147 11.11 8.45 -6.29
N GLY A 148 10.46 8.06 -5.21
CA GLY A 148 10.34 8.87 -4.01
C GLY A 148 11.60 8.79 -3.18
N TYR A 149 11.74 9.66 -2.16
CA TYR A 149 12.87 9.57 -1.22
C TYR A 149 12.42 9.68 0.23
N PHE A 150 13.27 9.12 1.07
CA PHE A 150 13.19 9.20 2.52
C PHE A 150 14.50 9.77 3.05
N TYR A 151 14.49 10.26 4.28
CA TYR A 151 15.70 10.56 5.02
C TYR A 151 16.04 9.41 5.96
N VAL A 152 17.32 9.09 6.08
CA VAL A 152 17.86 8.07 7.01
C VAL A 152 18.84 8.72 7.96
N LYS A 153 18.70 8.43 9.26
CA LYS A 153 19.70 8.74 10.31
C LYS A 153 19.86 7.50 11.18
N GLY A 154 21.07 6.94 11.21
CA GLY A 154 21.31 5.60 11.76
C GLY A 154 20.51 4.55 11.02
N SER A 155 19.89 3.63 11.74
CA SER A 155 19.01 2.58 11.19
C SER A 155 17.54 3.01 10.96
N ARG A 156 17.21 4.28 11.20
CA ARG A 156 15.83 4.78 11.08
C ARG A 156 15.60 5.54 9.80
N ARG A 157 14.50 5.23 9.14
CA ARG A 157 14.00 5.93 7.95
C ARG A 157 12.83 6.84 8.33
N TYR A 158 12.82 8.03 7.76
CA TYR A 158 11.84 9.07 8.01
C TYR A 158 11.20 9.53 6.70
N SER A 159 9.89 9.71 6.71
CA SER A 159 9.19 10.31 5.57
C SER A 159 9.69 11.74 5.32
N ARG A 160 9.92 12.10 4.04
CA ARG A 160 10.28 13.46 3.62
C ARG A 160 9.27 14.52 4.10
N VAL A 161 8.01 14.14 4.27
CA VAL A 161 6.93 15.04 4.73
C VAL A 161 7.21 15.59 6.13
N LYS A 162 7.94 14.84 6.96
CA LYS A 162 8.38 15.30 8.29
C LYS A 162 9.31 16.50 8.19
N PHE A 163 10.16 16.56 7.16
CA PHE A 163 11.24 17.53 6.98
C PHE A 163 10.94 18.55 5.87
N GLN A 164 9.71 19.05 5.81
CA GLN A 164 9.35 20.14 4.92
C GLN A 164 10.13 21.41 5.30
N LYS A 165 10.59 22.18 4.31
CA LYS A 165 11.50 23.33 4.49
C LYS A 165 11.08 24.28 5.62
N HIS A 166 9.81 24.57 5.75
CA HIS A 166 9.27 25.47 6.80
C HIS A 166 9.35 24.90 8.22
N LYS A 167 9.58 23.59 8.38
CA LYS A 167 9.69 22.89 9.69
C LYS A 167 11.14 22.65 10.12
N LEU A 168 12.11 22.80 9.21
CA LEU A 168 13.50 22.40 9.47
C LEU A 168 14.13 23.17 10.62
N LYS A 169 13.84 24.47 10.73
CA LYS A 169 14.38 25.33 11.79
C LYS A 169 14.06 24.79 13.20
N ASP A 170 12.87 24.20 13.36
CA ASP A 170 12.38 23.71 14.65
C ASP A 170 12.75 22.23 14.91
N LEU A 171 13.16 21.51 13.84
CA LEU A 171 13.44 20.07 13.91
C LEU A 171 14.93 19.70 13.91
N LEU A 172 15.78 20.59 13.40
CA LEU A 172 17.21 20.34 13.29
C LEU A 172 17.98 21.02 14.40
N GLU A 173 19.01 20.36 14.91
CA GLU A 173 19.92 20.92 15.91
C GLU A 173 20.71 22.11 15.38
N SER A 174 21.07 22.06 14.09
CA SER A 174 21.74 23.16 13.38
C SER A 174 20.97 23.46 12.09
N PHE A 175 20.58 24.71 11.92
CA PHE A 175 19.85 25.17 10.73
C PHE A 175 20.44 26.46 10.20
N ASP A 176 20.77 26.48 8.90
CA ASP A 176 21.31 27.61 8.19
C ASP A 176 20.35 28.01 7.03
N LEU A 177 19.83 29.23 7.07
CA LEU A 177 18.93 29.79 6.06
C LEU A 177 19.57 29.89 4.67
N GLY A 178 20.90 30.05 4.60
CA GLY A 178 21.66 30.13 3.34
C GLY A 178 21.86 28.78 2.66
N LYS A 179 21.56 27.66 3.35
CA LYS A 179 21.73 26.32 2.81
C LYS A 179 20.41 25.75 2.26
N THR A 180 20.55 24.82 1.32
CA THR A 180 19.40 24.05 0.82
C THR A 180 18.89 23.08 1.88
N GLU A 181 17.65 22.57 1.71
CA GLU A 181 17.11 21.49 2.55
C GLU A 181 18.10 20.32 2.69
N VAL A 182 18.64 19.87 1.56
CA VAL A 182 19.58 18.71 1.54
C VAL A 182 20.84 18.97 2.33
N GLN A 183 21.42 20.17 2.22
CA GLN A 183 22.62 20.55 2.94
C GLN A 183 22.36 20.60 4.45
N ASN A 184 21.29 21.28 4.88
CA ASN A 184 20.89 21.31 6.29
C ASN A 184 20.65 19.90 6.85
N MET A 185 19.95 19.03 6.11
CA MET A 185 19.71 17.66 6.52
C MET A 185 21.02 16.87 6.65
N LYS A 186 21.93 17.00 5.68
CA LYS A 186 23.23 16.32 5.69
C LYS A 186 24.07 16.76 6.89
N ASP A 187 24.13 18.07 7.18
CA ASP A 187 24.87 18.63 8.33
C ASP A 187 24.36 18.11 9.69
N ASN A 188 23.09 17.69 9.72
CA ASN A 188 22.46 17.06 10.89
C ASN A 188 22.48 15.51 10.83
N GLY A 189 23.25 14.91 9.92
CA GLY A 189 23.44 13.46 9.82
C GLY A 189 22.27 12.71 9.14
N TYR A 190 21.40 13.41 8.40
CA TYR A 190 20.34 12.80 7.61
C TYR A 190 20.75 12.66 6.15
N PHE A 191 20.64 11.46 5.61
CA PHE A 191 20.97 11.15 4.21
C PHE A 191 19.74 10.71 3.44
N ARG A 192 19.68 11.04 2.15
CA ARG A 192 18.58 10.60 1.28
C ARG A 192 18.78 9.17 0.82
N VAL A 193 17.71 8.39 0.87
CA VAL A 193 17.59 7.09 0.23
C VAL A 193 16.33 7.09 -0.64
N PHE A 194 16.45 6.50 -1.84
CA PHE A 194 15.36 6.50 -2.82
C PHE A 194 14.68 5.13 -2.85
N ASP A 195 13.36 5.13 -3.08
CA ASP A 195 12.64 3.93 -3.46
C ASP A 195 12.70 3.70 -4.98
N CYS A 196 11.94 2.72 -5.48
CA CYS A 196 11.88 2.43 -6.91
C CYS A 196 10.70 3.11 -7.62
N GLY A 197 9.95 3.97 -6.93
CA GLY A 197 8.66 4.49 -7.41
C GLY A 197 7.58 3.42 -7.40
N ASN A 198 6.44 3.75 -7.99
CA ASN A 198 5.28 2.88 -8.10
C ASN A 198 4.91 2.68 -9.56
N MET A 199 4.36 1.51 -9.89
CA MET A 199 3.55 1.33 -11.09
C MET A 199 2.17 1.91 -10.81
N VAL A 200 1.65 2.70 -11.72
CA VAL A 200 0.29 3.27 -11.68
C VAL A 200 -0.60 2.41 -12.57
N PHE A 201 -1.69 1.93 -12.00
CA PHE A 201 -2.72 1.18 -12.72
C PHE A 201 -4.05 1.88 -12.58
N GLU A 202 -4.83 1.90 -13.66
CA GLU A 202 -6.17 2.48 -13.67
C GLU A 202 -7.20 1.54 -14.31
N LYS A 203 -8.46 1.77 -13.98
CA LYS A 203 -9.60 1.12 -14.62
C LYS A 203 -10.71 2.14 -14.79
N THR A 204 -11.18 2.31 -16.03
CA THR A 204 -12.34 3.11 -16.36
C THR A 204 -13.52 2.19 -16.62
N TYR A 205 -14.66 2.54 -16.06
CA TYR A 205 -15.89 1.77 -16.22
C TYR A 205 -16.81 2.51 -17.19
N ASP A 206 -16.90 2.03 -18.43
CA ASP A 206 -17.81 2.59 -19.43
C ASP A 206 -19.26 2.38 -18.99
N ARG A 207 -20.01 3.48 -18.92
CA ARG A 207 -21.46 3.43 -18.63
C ARG A 207 -22.29 3.05 -19.86
N ASN A 208 -21.69 2.89 -21.03
CA ASN A 208 -22.36 2.69 -22.31
C ASN A 208 -22.34 1.23 -22.78
N GLY A 209 -22.49 0.28 -21.86
CA GLY A 209 -22.60 -1.15 -22.15
C GLY A 209 -23.93 -1.73 -21.68
N LYS A 210 -25.03 -1.28 -22.29
CA LYS A 210 -26.28 -2.07 -22.41
C LYS A 210 -26.63 -2.15 -23.85
#